data_4fff0cf783c8caeb7643cc39bff31167
#
_entry.id   4fff0cf783c8caeb7643cc39bff31167
#
_cell.length_a   1.000
_cell.length_b   1.000
_cell.length_c   1.000
_cell.angle_alpha   90.00
_cell.angle_beta   90.00
_cell.angle_gamma   90.00
#
_symmetry.space_group_name_H-M   'P 1'
#
loop_
_entity.id
_entity.type
_entity.pdbx_description
1 polymer ?
#
loop_
_entity_poly.entity_id
_entity_poly.type
_entity_poly.pdbx_seq_one_letter_code
_entity_poly.pdbx_strand_id
1 'polypeptide(L)'
;MFHKIVIANRGEIAVRIIRTCQEMGIRTVAVYSDVDADSLHVKLADEAYLLGPAEPAESYLNAEKILEIADRSEAEALHPGYGFLAENPEFVEMCEQRGFSDGGLPPEHLRDLRAYEGPAAFPGFLA
;
A
#
# COMPACT_ATOMS: atom_id res chain seq x y z
N MET A 1 3.12 -15.92 -6.16
CA MET A 1 2.94 -14.49 -5.94
C MET A 1 1.56 -14.23 -5.37
N PHE A 2 1.37 -13.15 -4.64
CA PHE A 2 0.08 -12.79 -4.05
C PHE A 2 -0.88 -12.21 -5.11
N HIS A 3 -2.18 -12.23 -4.80
CA HIS A 3 -3.22 -11.82 -5.73
C HIS A 3 -3.79 -10.43 -5.44
N LYS A 4 -3.67 -9.94 -4.22
CA LYS A 4 -4.22 -8.65 -3.82
C LYS A 4 -3.31 -7.94 -2.83
N ILE A 5 -3.08 -6.65 -3.04
CA ILE A 5 -2.19 -5.83 -2.22
C ILE A 5 -2.86 -4.51 -1.84
N VAL A 6 -2.69 -4.09 -0.58
CA VAL A 6 -3.06 -2.74 -0.14
C VAL A 6 -1.89 -1.80 -0.39
N ILE A 7 -2.17 -0.68 -1.04
CA ILE A 7 -1.19 0.38 -1.24
C ILE A 7 -1.45 1.46 -0.19
N ALA A 8 -0.61 1.51 0.84
CA ALA A 8 -0.77 2.39 1.99
C ALA A 8 -0.07 3.73 1.76
N ASN A 9 -0.44 4.41 0.68
CA ASN A 9 0.11 5.70 0.31
C ASN A 9 -0.89 6.44 -0.59
N ARG A 10 -0.52 7.63 -1.05
CA ARG A 10 -1.37 8.49 -1.86
C ARG A 10 -0.58 9.09 -3.03
N GLY A 11 -1.32 9.82 -3.89
CA GLY A 11 -0.74 10.62 -4.96
C GLY A 11 0.03 9.81 -5.99
N GLU A 12 1.05 10.42 -6.55
CA GLU A 12 1.85 9.83 -7.62
C GLU A 12 2.52 8.51 -7.21
N ILE A 13 2.96 8.41 -5.96
CA ILE A 13 3.57 7.17 -5.44
C ILE A 13 2.57 6.03 -5.53
N ALA A 14 1.35 6.24 -5.04
CA ALA A 14 0.31 5.22 -5.08
C ALA A 14 -0.07 4.86 -6.53
N VAL A 15 -0.18 5.84 -7.40
CA VAL A 15 -0.50 5.62 -8.82
C VAL A 15 0.53 4.71 -9.49
N ARG A 16 1.79 4.97 -9.24
CA ARG A 16 2.88 4.18 -9.85
C ARG A 16 2.89 2.74 -9.38
N ILE A 17 2.68 2.53 -8.09
CA ILE A 17 2.60 1.19 -7.53
C ILE A 17 1.40 0.45 -8.11
N ILE A 18 0.24 1.11 -8.17
CA ILE A 18 -0.98 0.51 -8.74
C ILE A 18 -0.75 0.09 -10.20
N ARG A 19 -0.17 0.95 -11.00
CA ARG A 19 0.11 0.63 -12.42
C ARG A 19 1.02 -0.57 -12.56
N THR A 20 2.06 -0.65 -11.75
CA THR A 20 2.97 -1.79 -11.77
C THR A 20 2.26 -3.07 -11.34
N CYS A 21 1.43 -3.01 -10.32
CA CYS A 21 0.62 -4.15 -9.90
C CYS A 21 -0.32 -4.61 -11.01
N GLN A 22 -0.96 -3.69 -11.70
CA GLN A 22 -1.83 -4.01 -12.84
C GLN A 22 -1.06 -4.76 -13.93
N GLU A 23 0.15 -4.30 -14.26
CA GLU A 23 1.01 -4.97 -15.24
C GLU A 23 1.39 -6.39 -14.81
N MET A 24 1.49 -6.62 -13.51
CA MET A 24 1.82 -7.92 -12.93
C MET A 24 0.60 -8.81 -12.70
N GLY A 25 -0.60 -8.31 -12.97
CA GLY A 25 -1.83 -9.06 -12.72
C GLY A 25 -2.22 -9.13 -11.25
N ILE A 26 -1.75 -8.21 -10.43
CA ILE A 26 -2.07 -8.13 -8.99
C ILE A 26 -3.21 -7.14 -8.78
N ARG A 27 -4.25 -7.55 -8.06
CA ARG A 27 -5.35 -6.65 -7.71
C ARG A 27 -4.90 -5.68 -6.64
N THR A 28 -5.44 -4.47 -6.70
CA THR A 28 -5.00 -3.37 -5.84
C THR A 28 -6.14 -2.84 -4.97
N VAL A 29 -5.79 -2.52 -3.73
CA VAL A 29 -6.68 -1.89 -2.77
C VAL A 29 -6.07 -0.54 -2.41
N ALA A 30 -6.76 0.55 -2.75
CA ALA A 30 -6.34 1.89 -2.37
C ALA A 30 -6.97 2.28 -1.05
N VAL A 31 -6.26 3.13 -0.32
CA VAL A 31 -6.79 3.80 0.86
C VAL A 31 -6.72 5.30 0.63
N TYR A 32 -7.62 6.06 1.25
CA TYR A 32 -7.65 7.50 1.00
C TYR A 32 -8.21 8.29 2.18
N SER A 33 -7.70 9.51 2.36
CA SER A 33 -8.34 10.47 3.24
C SER A 33 -9.52 11.11 2.50
N ASP A 34 -10.43 11.74 3.24
CA ASP A 34 -11.65 12.31 2.65
C ASP A 34 -11.39 13.32 1.52
N VAL A 35 -10.31 14.11 1.62
CA VAL A 35 -9.97 15.09 0.58
C VAL A 35 -9.39 14.43 -0.68
N ASP A 36 -8.99 13.18 -0.61
CA ASP A 36 -8.41 12.44 -1.72
C ASP A 36 -9.43 11.52 -2.41
N ALA A 37 -10.71 11.60 -2.07
CA ALA A 37 -11.73 10.69 -2.59
C ALA A 37 -11.80 10.64 -4.12
N ASP A 38 -11.51 11.74 -4.79
CA ASP A 38 -11.52 11.82 -6.26
C ASP A 38 -10.13 11.70 -6.88
N SER A 39 -9.13 11.34 -6.11
CA SER A 39 -7.75 11.22 -6.58
C SER A 39 -7.58 10.08 -7.57
N LEU A 40 -6.59 10.21 -8.45
CA LEU A 40 -6.34 9.23 -9.50
C LEU A 40 -6.06 7.84 -8.94
N HIS A 41 -5.31 7.73 -7.84
CA HIS A 41 -5.01 6.42 -7.27
C HIS A 41 -6.27 5.67 -6.82
N VAL A 42 -7.27 6.41 -6.32
CA VAL A 42 -8.56 5.82 -5.93
C VAL A 42 -9.30 5.29 -7.15
N LYS A 43 -9.27 6.05 -8.24
CA LYS A 43 -9.98 5.67 -9.48
C LYS A 43 -9.34 4.47 -10.19
N LEU A 44 -8.03 4.34 -10.09
CA LEU A 44 -7.29 3.27 -10.76
C LEU A 44 -7.32 1.94 -10.02
N ALA A 45 -7.48 1.95 -8.69
CA ALA A 45 -7.45 0.75 -7.89
C ALA A 45 -8.71 -0.11 -8.10
N ASP A 46 -8.59 -1.40 -7.87
CA ASP A 46 -9.73 -2.32 -7.95
C ASP A 46 -10.73 -2.09 -6.81
N GLU A 47 -10.24 -1.76 -5.64
CA GLU A 47 -11.04 -1.45 -4.45
C GLU A 47 -10.46 -0.20 -3.79
N ALA A 48 -11.28 0.54 -3.05
CA ALA A 48 -10.82 1.72 -2.32
C ALA A 48 -11.60 1.87 -1.01
N TYR A 49 -10.91 2.27 0.04
CA TYR A 49 -11.50 2.41 1.38
C TYR A 49 -11.09 3.73 2.02
N LEU A 50 -12.04 4.39 2.65
CA LEU A 50 -11.80 5.64 3.38
C LEU A 50 -11.01 5.37 4.66
N LEU A 51 -9.94 6.12 4.87
CA LEU A 51 -9.15 6.07 6.11
C LEU A 51 -9.72 7.01 7.17
N GLY A 52 -10.01 8.24 6.80
CA GLY A 52 -10.44 9.26 7.73
C GLY A 52 -10.24 10.66 7.17
N PRO A 53 -10.17 11.68 8.06
CA PRO A 53 -10.00 13.07 7.62
C PRO A 53 -8.62 13.35 7.01
N ALA A 54 -8.43 14.58 6.55
CA ALA A 54 -7.21 14.96 5.83
C ALA A 54 -5.92 14.86 6.63
N GLU A 55 -5.98 15.00 7.96
CA GLU A 55 -4.79 14.93 8.79
C GLU A 55 -4.10 13.57 8.67
N PRO A 56 -2.79 13.54 8.35
CA PRO A 56 -2.07 12.28 8.19
C PRO A 56 -2.13 11.36 9.40
N ALA A 57 -2.09 11.91 10.62
CA ALA A 57 -2.17 11.11 11.84
C ALA A 57 -3.49 10.32 11.95
N GLU A 58 -4.56 10.81 11.35
CA GLU A 58 -5.88 10.19 11.38
C GLU A 58 -6.18 9.43 10.09
N SER A 59 -5.27 9.40 9.13
CA SER A 59 -5.45 8.72 7.84
C SER A 59 -4.21 7.92 7.46
N TYR A 60 -3.30 8.48 6.66
CA TYR A 60 -2.17 7.73 6.11
C TYR A 60 -1.15 7.26 7.14
N LEU A 61 -1.12 7.85 8.33
CA LEU A 61 -0.28 7.41 9.45
C LEU A 61 -1.06 6.57 10.47
N ASN A 62 -2.34 6.33 10.22
CA ASN A 62 -3.17 5.51 11.10
C ASN A 62 -2.99 4.02 10.76
N ALA A 63 -1.97 3.41 11.35
CA ALA A 63 -1.61 2.02 11.09
C ALA A 63 -2.73 1.04 11.41
N GLU A 64 -3.44 1.25 12.51
CA GLU A 64 -4.56 0.39 12.92
C GLU A 64 -5.64 0.33 11.84
N LYS A 65 -6.01 1.48 11.29
CA LYS A 65 -7.05 1.57 10.26
C LYS A 65 -6.59 0.90 8.96
N ILE A 66 -5.34 1.11 8.59
CA ILE A 66 -4.78 0.50 7.38
C ILE A 66 -4.77 -1.03 7.51
N LEU A 67 -4.36 -1.55 8.66
CA LEU A 67 -4.36 -3.00 8.90
C LEU A 67 -5.78 -3.57 8.96
N GLU A 68 -6.73 -2.83 9.52
CA GLU A 68 -8.14 -3.21 9.49
C GLU A 68 -8.63 -3.35 8.05
N ILE A 69 -8.27 -2.40 7.19
CA ILE A 69 -8.64 -2.45 5.77
C ILE A 69 -7.98 -3.63 5.08
N ALA A 70 -6.72 -3.92 5.39
CA ALA A 70 -6.04 -5.08 4.85
C ALA A 70 -6.77 -6.38 5.20
N ASP A 71 -7.24 -6.51 6.43
CA ASP A 71 -8.01 -7.67 6.86
C ASP A 71 -9.37 -7.74 6.15
N ARG A 72 -10.11 -6.63 6.11
CA ARG A 72 -11.44 -6.56 5.50
C ARG A 72 -11.42 -6.83 4.01
N SER A 73 -10.40 -6.35 3.31
CA SER A 73 -10.27 -6.54 1.87
C SER A 73 -9.69 -7.90 1.50
N GLU A 74 -9.27 -8.68 2.50
CA GLU A 74 -8.59 -9.95 2.30
C GLU A 74 -7.30 -9.80 1.49
N ALA A 75 -6.59 -8.68 1.68
CA ALA A 75 -5.33 -8.44 1.01
C ALA A 75 -4.24 -9.35 1.59
N GLU A 76 -3.41 -9.86 0.71
CA GLU A 76 -2.32 -10.76 1.08
C GLU A 76 -1.02 -10.01 1.37
N ALA A 77 -0.94 -8.75 0.96
CA ALA A 77 0.25 -7.94 1.08
C ALA A 77 -0.12 -6.48 1.33
N LEU A 78 0.85 -5.72 1.80
CA LEU A 78 0.71 -4.28 2.03
C LEU A 78 1.99 -3.59 1.58
N HIS A 79 1.85 -2.57 0.75
CA HIS A 79 2.99 -1.80 0.26
C HIS A 79 2.87 -0.35 0.75
N PRO A 80 3.75 0.10 1.64
CA PRO A 80 3.67 1.45 2.20
C PRO A 80 4.23 2.54 1.29
N GLY A 81 4.91 2.21 0.22
CA GLY A 81 5.53 3.20 -0.66
C GLY A 81 6.69 3.92 0.02
N TYR A 82 6.72 5.24 -0.14
CA TYR A 82 7.69 6.12 0.53
C TYR A 82 6.99 7.02 1.53
N GLY A 83 7.71 7.40 2.59
CA GLY A 83 7.18 8.27 3.62
C GLY A 83 6.08 7.60 4.43
N PHE A 84 5.27 8.38 5.12
CA PHE A 84 4.21 7.88 5.99
C PHE A 84 4.68 6.68 6.83
N LEU A 85 4.09 5.50 6.65
CA LEU A 85 4.41 4.32 7.43
C LEU A 85 5.60 3.50 6.90
N ALA A 86 6.14 3.85 5.74
CA ALA A 86 7.19 3.07 5.08
C ALA A 86 8.46 2.91 5.95
N GLU A 87 8.76 3.89 6.77
CA GLU A 87 9.97 3.90 7.62
C GLU A 87 9.67 3.79 9.11
N ASN A 88 8.43 3.42 9.46
CA ASN A 88 8.00 3.34 10.84
C ASN A 88 8.20 1.93 11.39
N PRO A 89 9.15 1.69 12.32
CA PRO A 89 9.40 0.35 12.86
C PRO A 89 8.22 -0.20 13.67
N GLU A 90 7.43 0.66 14.30
CA GLU A 90 6.24 0.22 15.03
C GLU A 90 5.20 -0.37 14.07
N PHE A 91 5.09 0.19 12.88
CA PHE A 91 4.19 -0.33 11.86
C PHE A 91 4.62 -1.72 11.39
N VAL A 92 5.92 -1.92 11.18
CA VAL A 92 6.45 -3.23 10.80
C VAL A 92 6.10 -4.28 11.86
N GLU A 93 6.29 -3.94 13.13
CA GLU A 93 5.94 -4.82 14.25
C GLU A 93 4.45 -5.16 14.26
N MET A 94 3.59 -4.17 14.04
CA MET A 94 2.14 -4.38 13.97
C MET A 94 1.77 -5.33 12.82
N CYS A 95 2.41 -5.18 11.67
CA CYS A 95 2.20 -6.05 10.52
C CYS A 95 2.57 -7.50 10.86
N GLU A 96 3.70 -7.70 11.50
CA GLU A 96 4.15 -9.04 11.91
C GLU A 96 3.17 -9.70 12.87
N GLN A 97 2.65 -8.94 13.83
CA GLN A 97 1.67 -9.44 14.80
C GLN A 97 0.37 -9.87 14.13
N ARG A 98 0.05 -9.31 12.98
CA ARG A 98 -1.16 -9.64 12.21
C ARG A 98 -0.92 -10.67 11.12
N GLY A 99 0.25 -11.30 11.10
CA GLY A 99 0.58 -12.33 10.12
C GLY A 99 1.17 -11.80 8.81
N PHE A 100 1.38 -10.48 8.71
CA PHE A 100 2.15 -9.90 7.62
C PHE A 100 3.60 -9.81 8.04
N SER A 101 4.53 -10.09 7.16
CA SER A 101 5.94 -9.95 7.51
C SER A 101 6.56 -8.79 6.73
N ASP A 102 7.20 -7.91 7.48
CA ASP A 102 8.02 -6.80 6.98
C ASP A 102 7.32 -6.03 5.84
N GLY A 103 6.24 -5.35 6.19
CA GLY A 103 5.46 -4.56 5.23
C GLY A 103 4.36 -5.34 4.55
N GLY A 104 3.94 -6.48 5.13
CA GLY A 104 2.77 -7.20 4.67
C GLY A 104 3.05 -8.46 3.88
N LEU A 105 4.33 -8.86 3.74
CA LEU A 105 4.69 -9.99 2.91
C LEU A 105 5.44 -11.06 3.70
N PRO A 106 5.30 -12.34 3.31
CA PRO A 106 6.26 -13.36 3.72
C PRO A 106 7.66 -12.97 3.25
N PRO A 107 8.73 -13.36 3.96
CA PRO A 107 10.09 -12.94 3.61
C PRO A 107 10.49 -13.18 2.15
N GLU A 108 10.05 -14.25 1.56
CA GLU A 108 10.35 -14.57 0.16
C GLU A 108 9.67 -13.61 -0.81
N HIS A 109 8.45 -13.17 -0.50
CA HIS A 109 7.69 -12.23 -1.33
C HIS A 109 8.16 -10.81 -1.14
N LEU A 110 8.58 -10.46 0.07
CA LEU A 110 9.08 -9.13 0.38
C LEU A 110 10.30 -8.79 -0.47
N ARG A 111 11.19 -9.75 -0.67
CA ARG A 111 12.37 -9.54 -1.50
C ARG A 111 11.98 -9.21 -2.94
N ASP A 112 11.00 -9.91 -3.49
CA ASP A 112 10.52 -9.68 -4.85
C ASP A 112 9.87 -8.29 -4.96
N LEU A 113 9.05 -7.92 -4.01
CA LEU A 113 8.40 -6.62 -4.02
C LEU A 113 9.40 -5.49 -3.85
N ARG A 114 10.40 -5.64 -2.98
CA ARG A 114 11.46 -4.65 -2.81
C ARG A 114 12.28 -4.45 -4.08
N ALA A 115 12.43 -5.49 -4.87
CA ALA A 115 13.10 -5.37 -6.16
C ALA A 115 12.34 -4.42 -7.09
N TYR A 116 11.06 -4.22 -6.89
CA TYR A 116 10.24 -3.30 -7.67
C TYR A 116 10.19 -1.88 -7.09
N GLU A 117 10.73 -1.64 -5.91
CA GLU A 117 10.78 -0.30 -5.31
C GLU A 117 11.85 0.60 -5.94
N GLY A 118 12.83 0.02 -6.57
CA GLY A 118 13.89 0.76 -7.23
C GLY A 118 13.48 1.29 -8.60
N PRO A 119 14.21 2.30 -9.10
CA PRO A 119 13.87 2.95 -10.37
C PRO A 119 13.82 2.00 -11.57
N ALA A 120 14.68 1.01 -11.59
CA ALA A 120 14.76 0.07 -12.72
C ALA A 120 13.63 -0.97 -12.68
N ALA A 121 13.12 -1.28 -11.50
CA ALA A 121 12.09 -2.29 -11.32
C ALA A 121 10.67 -1.73 -11.46
N PHE A 122 10.52 -0.42 -11.21
CA PHE A 122 9.27 0.33 -11.46
C PHE A 122 9.54 1.31 -12.60
N PRO A 123 9.34 0.94 -13.86
CA PRO A 123 9.73 1.80 -14.99
C PRO A 123 9.16 3.21 -14.98
N GLY A 124 8.01 3.42 -14.40
CA GLY A 124 7.41 4.75 -14.27
C GLY A 124 7.72 5.45 -12.96
N PHE A 125 8.52 4.85 -12.11
CA PHE A 125 8.66 5.28 -10.72
C PHE A 125 9.46 6.58 -10.55
N LEU A 126 10.48 6.77 -11.38
CA LEU A 126 11.31 7.98 -11.38
C LEU A 126 11.05 8.90 -12.55
N ALA A 127 10.05 8.63 -13.31
CA ALA A 127 9.72 9.47 -14.45
C ALA A 127 9.24 10.85 -13.99
#